data_17b64286ea68f24a45049b4051b23398
#
_entry.id   17b64286ea68f24a45049b4051b23398
#
_cell.length_a   1.000
_cell.length_b   1.000
_cell.length_c   1.000
_cell.angle_alpha   90.00
_cell.angle_beta   90.00
_cell.angle_gamma   90.00
#
_symmetry.space_group_name_H-M   'P 1'
#
loop_
_entity.id
_entity.type
_entity.pdbx_description
1 polymer ?
#
loop_
_entity_poly.entity_id
_entity_poly.type
_entity_poly.pdbx_seq_one_letter_code
_entity_poly.pdbx_strand_id
1 'polypeptide(L)'
;MAIQGFADRVTEAVFKGRCPKGFPADLFKTARRKLGFLDAAKTLDDLKSPPSNKLHPLQRDRAGQHAIWINDQFRVCFAWTDAGPNRVEITDYH
;
A
#
# COMPACT_ATOMS: atom_id res chain seq x y z
N MET A 1 8.37 13.07 -2.52
CA MET A 1 7.48 12.35 -1.62
C MET A 1 6.16 12.09 -2.30
N ALA A 2 5.74 10.86 -2.35
CA ALA A 2 4.60 10.50 -3.17
C ALA A 2 3.29 10.29 -2.40
N ILE A 3 3.34 9.65 -1.23
CA ILE A 3 2.11 9.36 -0.47
C ILE A 3 1.46 10.65 0.00
N GLN A 4 0.19 10.85 -0.38
CA GLN A 4 -0.56 12.07 -0.08
C GLN A 4 -1.45 11.92 1.15
N GLY A 5 -1.82 10.70 1.50
CA GLY A 5 -2.63 10.45 2.68
C GLY A 5 -2.92 8.98 2.88
N PHE A 6 -3.38 8.65 4.08
CA PHE A 6 -3.68 7.29 4.50
C PHE A 6 -5.16 7.17 4.82
N ALA A 7 -5.73 6.00 4.56
CA ALA A 7 -7.13 5.73 4.87
C ALA A 7 -7.33 5.43 6.35
N ASP A 8 -6.28 4.98 7.05
CA ASP A 8 -6.39 4.67 8.48
C ASP A 8 -5.08 4.93 9.22
N ARG A 9 -5.17 4.92 10.56
CA ARG A 9 -4.02 5.21 11.41
C ARG A 9 -3.05 4.06 11.51
N VAL A 10 -3.53 2.83 11.32
CA VAL A 10 -2.66 1.65 11.35
C VAL A 10 -1.66 1.71 10.22
N THR A 11 -2.14 1.96 9.00
CA THR A 11 -1.25 2.06 7.83
C THR A 11 -0.25 3.19 8.00
N GLU A 12 -0.71 4.33 8.49
CA GLU A 12 0.18 5.47 8.71
C GLU A 12 1.27 5.14 9.73
N ALA A 13 0.91 4.46 10.83
CA ALA A 13 1.87 4.08 11.85
C ALA A 13 2.93 3.13 11.29
N VAL A 14 2.52 2.15 10.49
CA VAL A 14 3.45 1.22 9.85
C VAL A 14 4.42 1.97 8.96
N PHE A 15 3.92 2.90 8.16
CA PHE A 15 4.78 3.71 7.29
C PHE A 15 5.81 4.50 8.10
N LYS A 16 5.40 5.02 9.24
CA LYS A 16 6.28 5.81 10.11
C LYS A 16 7.23 4.95 10.96
N GLY A 17 7.17 3.64 10.80
CA GLY A 17 8.08 2.72 11.48
C GLY A 17 7.60 2.25 12.84
N ARG A 18 6.31 2.42 13.15
CA ARG A 18 5.73 1.95 14.40
C ARG A 18 4.83 0.75 14.13
N CYS A 19 5.08 -0.35 14.85
CA CYS A 19 4.23 -1.54 14.73
C CYS A 19 3.05 -1.39 15.68
N PRO A 20 1.82 -1.20 15.17
CA PRO A 20 0.67 -1.05 16.04
C PRO A 20 0.40 -2.31 16.85
N LYS A 21 -0.17 -2.13 18.04
CA LYS A 21 -0.56 -3.26 18.88
C LYS A 21 -1.53 -4.15 18.10
N GLY A 22 -1.24 -5.45 18.09
CA GLY A 22 -2.07 -6.42 17.40
C GLY A 22 -1.72 -6.60 15.93
N PHE A 23 -0.85 -5.75 15.37
CA PHE A 23 -0.40 -5.93 13.99
C PHE A 23 0.62 -7.06 13.93
N PRO A 24 0.51 -8.00 12.96
CA PRO A 24 1.45 -9.13 12.88
C PRO A 24 2.90 -8.65 12.70
N ALA A 25 3.77 -9.06 13.62
CA ALA A 25 5.15 -8.60 13.60
C ALA A 25 5.91 -9.06 12.37
N ASP A 26 5.63 -10.27 11.89
CA ASP A 26 6.29 -10.80 10.69
C ASP A 26 5.81 -10.10 9.42
N LEU A 27 4.62 -9.51 9.45
CA LEU A 27 4.07 -8.75 8.33
C LEU A 27 4.62 -7.33 8.28
N PHE A 28 4.97 -6.78 9.44
CA PHE A 28 5.35 -5.37 9.59
C PHE A 28 6.48 -4.96 8.65
N LYS A 29 7.55 -5.76 8.61
CA LYS A 29 8.72 -5.41 7.82
C LYS A 29 8.41 -5.37 6.32
N THR A 30 7.68 -6.37 5.83
CA THR A 30 7.29 -6.42 4.42
C THR A 30 6.31 -5.32 4.08
N ALA A 31 5.33 -5.07 4.95
CA ALA A 31 4.35 -4.00 4.74
C ALA A 31 5.04 -2.65 4.65
N ARG A 32 5.98 -2.38 5.55
CA ARG A 32 6.71 -1.12 5.55
C ARG A 32 7.51 -0.93 4.27
N ARG A 33 8.15 -2.00 3.79
CA ARG A 33 8.91 -1.95 2.55
C ARG A 33 7.99 -1.63 1.36
N LYS A 34 6.81 -2.25 1.30
CA LYS A 34 5.86 -1.98 0.22
C LYS A 34 5.34 -0.54 0.25
N LEU A 35 5.10 -0.01 1.44
CA LEU A 35 4.73 1.40 1.57
C LEU A 35 5.85 2.32 1.09
N GLY A 36 7.10 1.92 1.30
CA GLY A 36 8.25 2.66 0.79
C GLY A 36 8.28 2.70 -0.72
N PHE A 37 7.92 1.61 -1.40
CA PHE A 37 7.82 1.61 -2.87
C PHE A 37 6.77 2.61 -3.34
N LEU A 38 5.62 2.66 -2.65
CA LEU A 38 4.58 3.63 -2.97
C LEU A 38 5.08 5.06 -2.81
N ASP A 39 5.77 5.33 -1.73
CA ASP A 39 6.26 6.68 -1.45
C ASP A 39 7.31 7.13 -2.46
N ALA A 40 8.10 6.19 -2.97
CA ALA A 40 9.16 6.49 -3.92
C ALA A 40 8.69 6.53 -5.36
N ALA A 41 7.52 5.98 -5.66
CA ALA A 41 7.04 5.88 -7.04
C ALA A 41 6.70 7.26 -7.60
N LYS A 42 7.13 7.49 -8.84
CA LYS A 42 6.83 8.73 -9.57
C LYS A 42 5.66 8.54 -10.52
N THR A 43 5.47 7.31 -10.98
CA THR A 43 4.35 6.94 -11.84
C THR A 43 3.74 5.66 -11.33
N LEU A 44 2.51 5.40 -11.72
CA LEU A 44 1.85 4.15 -11.36
C LEU A 44 2.62 2.94 -11.92
N ASP A 45 3.19 3.06 -13.11
CA ASP A 45 3.98 1.98 -13.71
C ASP A 45 5.20 1.59 -12.89
N ASP A 46 5.77 2.53 -12.12
CA ASP A 46 6.92 2.21 -11.26
C ASP A 46 6.60 1.09 -10.28
N LEU A 47 5.34 0.92 -9.94
CA LEU A 47 4.90 -0.09 -8.98
C LEU A 47 4.76 -1.49 -9.59
N LYS A 48 4.99 -1.63 -10.88
CA LYS A 48 5.09 -2.96 -11.51
C LYS A 48 6.38 -3.67 -11.11
N SER A 49 7.34 -2.95 -10.58
CA SER A 49 8.60 -3.51 -10.14
C SER A 49 8.75 -3.29 -8.64
N PRO A 50 9.15 -4.30 -7.86
CA PRO A 50 9.43 -5.67 -8.31
C PRO A 50 8.16 -6.41 -8.74
N PRO A 51 8.29 -7.45 -9.57
CA PRO A 51 7.12 -8.21 -10.03
C PRO A 51 6.28 -8.79 -8.90
N SER A 52 6.88 -9.03 -7.73
CA SER A 52 6.16 -9.54 -6.57
C SER A 52 5.09 -8.57 -6.06
N ASN A 53 5.13 -7.29 -6.47
CA ASN A 53 4.08 -6.34 -6.13
C ASN A 53 2.73 -6.72 -6.77
N LYS A 54 2.75 -7.36 -7.92
CA LYS A 54 1.53 -7.78 -8.64
C LYS A 54 0.53 -6.65 -8.73
N LEU A 55 1.01 -5.48 -9.16
CA LEU A 55 0.17 -4.30 -9.32
C LEU A 55 -1.06 -4.61 -10.18
N HIS A 56 -2.25 -4.29 -9.67
CA HIS A 56 -3.47 -4.52 -10.42
C HIS A 56 -4.55 -3.51 -10.02
N PRO A 57 -5.47 -3.20 -10.95
CA PRO A 57 -6.60 -2.33 -10.63
C PRO A 57 -7.65 -3.08 -9.83
N LEU A 58 -8.38 -2.34 -9.01
CA LEU A 58 -9.46 -2.87 -8.21
C LEU A 58 -10.80 -2.53 -8.83
N GLN A 59 -11.84 -3.28 -8.45
CA GLN A 59 -13.16 -3.15 -9.03
C GLN A 59 -14.22 -3.03 -7.95
N ARG A 60 -15.47 -2.85 -8.37
CA ARG A 60 -16.64 -2.73 -7.48
C ARG A 60 -16.47 -1.57 -6.51
N ASP A 61 -16.52 -1.84 -5.21
CA ASP A 61 -16.46 -0.79 -4.19
C ASP A 61 -15.17 0.01 -4.23
N ARG A 62 -14.11 -0.57 -4.80
CA ARG A 62 -12.81 0.09 -4.88
C ARG A 62 -12.42 0.48 -6.29
N ALA A 63 -13.40 0.59 -7.19
CA ALA A 63 -13.14 1.03 -8.56
C ALA A 63 -12.38 2.35 -8.56
N GLY A 64 -11.36 2.44 -9.41
CA GLY A 64 -10.47 3.62 -9.44
C GLY A 64 -9.26 3.50 -8.54
N GLN A 65 -9.19 2.44 -7.72
CA GLN A 65 -8.01 2.17 -6.90
C GLN A 65 -7.18 1.06 -7.52
N HIS A 66 -5.96 0.93 -7.01
CA HIS A 66 -5.03 -0.15 -7.36
C HIS A 66 -4.53 -0.80 -6.07
N ALA A 67 -3.94 -1.98 -6.22
CA ALA A 67 -3.34 -2.67 -5.09
C ALA A 67 -2.00 -3.26 -5.46
N ILE A 68 -1.10 -3.34 -4.47
CA ILE A 68 0.10 -4.15 -4.56
C ILE A 68 0.09 -5.17 -3.43
N TRP A 69 0.76 -6.30 -3.66
CA TRP A 69 0.78 -7.41 -2.71
C TRP A 69 1.77 -7.16 -1.57
N ILE A 70 1.35 -7.47 -0.35
CA ILE A 70 2.27 -7.67 0.77
C ILE A 70 2.58 -9.17 0.86
N ASN A 71 1.53 -9.99 0.92
CA ASN A 71 1.62 -11.45 0.89
C ASN A 71 0.30 -12.00 0.34
N ASP A 72 0.05 -13.29 0.49
CA ASP A 72 -1.17 -13.92 -0.05
C ASP A 72 -2.45 -13.35 0.56
N GLN A 73 -2.38 -12.88 1.79
CA GLN A 73 -3.55 -12.41 2.52
C GLN A 73 -3.71 -10.89 2.48
N PHE A 74 -2.61 -10.16 2.56
CA PHE A 74 -2.66 -8.71 2.73
C PHE A 74 -2.21 -7.96 1.48
N ARG A 75 -2.85 -6.81 1.24
CA ARG A 75 -2.58 -5.92 0.13
C ARG A 75 -2.44 -4.50 0.64
N VAL A 76 -1.75 -3.66 -0.13
CA VAL A 76 -1.80 -2.21 0.05
C VAL A 76 -2.68 -1.66 -1.06
N CYS A 77 -3.80 -1.06 -0.69
CA CYS A 77 -4.74 -0.44 -1.63
C CYS A 77 -4.54 1.06 -1.63
N PHE A 78 -4.73 1.70 -2.77
CA PHE A 78 -4.52 3.13 -2.88
C PHE A 78 -5.20 3.67 -4.13
N ALA A 79 -5.48 4.98 -4.12
CA ALA A 79 -5.92 5.71 -5.31
C ALA A 79 -4.72 6.47 -5.86
N TRP A 80 -4.45 6.35 -7.15
CA TRP A 80 -3.35 7.10 -7.77
C TRP A 80 -3.87 8.45 -8.23
N THR A 81 -3.22 9.52 -7.76
CA THR A 81 -3.55 10.89 -8.16
C THR A 81 -2.35 11.52 -8.85
N ASP A 82 -2.57 12.69 -9.46
CA ASP A 82 -1.48 13.42 -10.11
C ASP A 82 -0.35 13.75 -9.15
N ALA A 83 -0.67 13.89 -7.86
CA ALA A 83 0.33 14.18 -6.83
C ALA A 83 0.95 12.92 -6.24
N GLY A 84 0.40 11.74 -6.52
CA GLY A 84 0.89 10.47 -5.99
C GLY A 84 -0.22 9.64 -5.36
N PRO A 85 0.13 8.51 -4.71
CA PRO A 85 -0.87 7.65 -4.09
C PRO A 85 -1.53 8.30 -2.89
N ASN A 86 -2.84 8.14 -2.79
CA ASN A 86 -3.64 8.68 -1.70
C ASN A 86 -4.56 7.58 -1.16
N ARG A 87 -5.13 7.82 0.03
CA ARG A 87 -6.02 6.86 0.69
C ARG A 87 -5.36 5.49 0.83
N VAL A 88 -4.08 5.50 1.17
CA VAL A 88 -3.28 4.28 1.27
C VAL A 88 -3.75 3.46 2.46
N GLU A 89 -3.99 2.17 2.24
CA GLU A 89 -4.58 1.31 3.25
C GLU A 89 -4.02 -0.10 3.14
N ILE A 90 -3.52 -0.64 4.28
CA ILE A 90 -3.20 -2.06 4.36
C ILE A 90 -4.51 -2.79 4.64
N THR A 91 -4.86 -3.76 3.80
CA THR A 91 -6.13 -4.45 3.94
C THR A 91 -5.97 -5.96 3.79
N ASP A 92 -6.81 -6.69 4.53
CA ASP A 92 -6.94 -8.14 4.41
C ASP A 92 -7.95 -8.38 3.28
N TYR A 93 -7.45 -8.89 2.17
CA TYR A 93 -8.19 -8.92 0.93
C TYR A 93 -8.57 -10.36 0.57
N HIS A 94 -9.79 -10.70 0.80
CA HIS A 94 -10.34 -12.01 0.41
C HIS A 94 -11.45 -11.84 -0.58
#